data_4e6556f7b09e9ecb333c424df838696a
#
_entry.id   4e6556f7b09e9ecb333c424df838696a
#
_cell.length_a   1.000
_cell.length_b   1.000
_cell.length_c   1.000
_cell.angle_alpha   90.00
_cell.angle_beta   90.00
_cell.angle_gamma   90.00
#
_symmetry.space_group_name_H-M   'P 1'
#
loop_
_entity.id
_entity.type
_entity.pdbx_description
1 polymer ?
#
loop_
_entity_poly.entity_id
_entity_poly.type
_entity_poly.pdbx_seq_one_letter_code
_entity_poly.pdbx_strand_id
1 'polypeptide(L)'
;SAKVGFTTFERFVAFSPAKNDLEAARSASKQGEPPGAAGSCEYEVYAAHASRLGLAEKGVYSKTRDVSGLTGLYGGPRVVLLPSFALTQADVEAKVSSDSLKLADDATLVLEGPHIRIESLSLNGGLTIVNARDDATLVVRDADVANAGVAFTDIADADLPSSKPFEKIRGYKAVDEGSLRVEVPGPGHWVLTGKGDLEKVGDKAEL
;
A
#
# COMPACT_ATOMS: atom_id res chain seq x y z
N SER A 1 -6.20 -40.87 20.12
CA SER A 1 -5.24 -39.73 20.10
C SER A 1 -5.77 -38.64 19.18
N ALA A 2 -5.87 -37.40 19.66
CA ALA A 2 -6.24 -36.26 18.83
C ALA A 2 -5.12 -35.99 17.83
N LYS A 3 -5.46 -35.81 16.54
CA LYS A 3 -4.52 -35.33 15.52
C LYS A 3 -4.50 -33.82 15.61
N VAL A 4 -3.33 -33.26 15.87
CA VAL A 4 -3.11 -31.79 15.86
C VAL A 4 -2.47 -31.42 14.52
N GLY A 5 -3.07 -30.48 13.83
CA GLY A 5 -2.51 -29.87 12.61
C GLY A 5 -2.03 -28.46 12.89
N PHE A 6 -0.96 -28.06 12.19
CA PHE A 6 -0.43 -26.70 12.25
C PHE A 6 -0.46 -26.11 10.85
N THR A 7 -0.84 -24.82 10.74
CA THR A 7 -0.65 -24.03 9.55
C THR A 7 0.50 -23.05 9.82
N THR A 8 1.53 -23.11 9.00
CA THR A 8 2.67 -22.19 9.09
C THR A 8 2.56 -21.14 7.97
N PHE A 9 2.78 -19.90 8.33
CA PHE A 9 2.89 -18.79 7.38
C PHE A 9 4.31 -18.29 7.37
N GLU A 10 4.77 -17.77 6.24
CA GLU A 10 6.02 -17.02 6.17
C GLU A 10 5.94 -15.80 7.10
N ARG A 11 6.98 -15.55 7.89
CA ARG A 11 7.04 -14.42 8.82
C ARG A 11 6.69 -13.09 8.15
N PHE A 12 7.21 -12.88 6.97
CA PHE A 12 6.98 -11.70 6.14
C PHE A 12 5.48 -11.41 5.88
N VAL A 13 4.65 -12.45 5.77
CA VAL A 13 3.20 -12.30 5.50
C VAL A 13 2.39 -12.13 6.77
N ALA A 14 2.83 -12.75 7.87
CA ALA A 14 1.99 -12.96 9.05
C ALA A 14 2.47 -12.22 10.31
N PHE A 15 3.67 -11.67 10.33
CA PHE A 15 4.25 -11.19 11.58
C PHE A 15 5.11 -9.94 11.42
N SER A 16 4.54 -8.79 11.76
CA SER A 16 5.22 -7.50 11.88
C SER A 16 4.92 -6.88 13.24
N PRO A 17 5.65 -7.25 14.31
CA PRO A 17 5.32 -6.82 15.66
C PRO A 17 5.86 -5.42 15.95
N ALA A 18 4.98 -4.50 16.35
CA ALA A 18 5.36 -3.25 17.00
C ALA A 18 5.59 -3.52 18.51
N LYS A 19 6.83 -3.54 18.93
CA LYS A 19 7.25 -3.84 20.32
C LYS A 19 7.99 -2.68 20.98
N ASN A 20 8.58 -1.81 20.17
CA ASN A 20 9.43 -0.74 20.60
C ASN A 20 8.75 0.61 20.39
N ASP A 21 8.96 1.54 21.32
CA ASP A 21 8.74 2.94 21.05
C ASP A 21 9.79 3.47 20.04
N LEU A 22 9.67 4.72 19.62
CA LEU A 22 10.54 5.28 18.60
C LEU A 22 12.01 5.36 19.02
N GLU A 23 12.30 5.64 20.30
CA GLU A 23 13.67 5.76 20.82
C GLU A 23 14.34 4.39 20.88
N ALA A 24 13.68 3.39 21.46
CA ALA A 24 14.18 2.02 21.50
C ALA A 24 14.36 1.44 20.09
N ALA A 25 13.45 1.74 19.17
CA ALA A 25 13.54 1.30 17.78
C ALA A 25 14.72 1.93 17.04
N ARG A 26 15.01 3.21 17.26
CA ARG A 26 16.20 3.91 16.73
C ARG A 26 17.48 3.29 17.27
N SER A 27 17.50 2.92 18.55
CA SER A 27 18.63 2.24 19.16
C SER A 27 18.88 0.87 18.55
N ALA A 28 17.84 0.05 18.39
CA ALA A 28 17.91 -1.25 17.73
C ALA A 28 18.41 -1.11 16.29
N SER A 29 17.84 -0.16 15.53
CA SER A 29 18.23 0.12 14.15
C SER A 29 19.72 0.47 14.01
N LYS A 30 20.27 1.28 14.90
CA LYS A 30 21.72 1.62 14.94
C LYS A 30 22.61 0.41 15.20
N GLN A 31 22.07 -0.63 15.83
CA GLN A 31 22.78 -1.89 16.12
C GLN A 31 22.59 -2.92 15.00
N GLY A 32 21.87 -2.58 13.93
CA GLY A 32 21.56 -3.49 12.82
C GLY A 32 20.46 -4.50 13.15
N GLU A 33 19.69 -4.26 14.22
CA GLU A 33 18.57 -5.10 14.60
C GLU A 33 17.25 -4.55 14.04
N PRO A 34 16.21 -5.40 13.87
CA PRO A 34 14.90 -4.96 13.42
C PRO A 34 14.31 -3.91 14.37
N PRO A 35 13.87 -2.75 13.86
CA PRO A 35 13.39 -1.65 14.69
C PRO A 35 12.17 -2.02 15.55
N GLY A 36 11.21 -2.75 14.97
CA GLY A 36 9.98 -3.18 15.67
C GLY A 36 9.13 -2.02 16.20
N ALA A 37 9.14 -0.87 15.53
CA ALA A 37 8.28 0.28 15.82
C ALA A 37 7.05 0.31 14.91
N ALA A 38 6.03 1.08 15.27
CA ALA A 38 4.85 1.24 14.44
C ALA A 38 5.19 1.72 13.01
N GLY A 39 6.10 2.70 12.89
CA GLY A 39 6.56 3.19 11.59
C GLY A 39 7.22 2.11 10.74
N SER A 40 8.11 1.29 11.31
CA SER A 40 8.73 0.19 10.56
C SER A 40 7.72 -0.89 10.16
N CYS A 41 6.73 -1.18 11.01
CA CYS A 41 5.67 -2.14 10.70
C CYS A 41 4.80 -1.66 9.53
N GLU A 42 4.50 -0.37 9.43
CA GLU A 42 3.80 0.19 8.26
C GLU A 42 4.59 -0.07 6.96
N TYR A 43 5.91 0.13 6.97
CA TYR A 43 6.75 -0.14 5.79
C TYR A 43 6.85 -1.64 5.46
N GLU A 44 6.83 -2.52 6.46
CA GLU A 44 6.74 -3.97 6.23
C GLU A 44 5.40 -4.36 5.58
N VAL A 45 4.28 -3.72 5.96
CA VAL A 45 2.98 -3.92 5.32
C VAL A 45 3.00 -3.42 3.87
N TYR A 46 3.59 -2.26 3.59
CA TYR A 46 3.74 -1.78 2.21
C TYR A 46 4.56 -2.75 1.36
N ALA A 47 5.67 -3.27 1.90
CA ALA A 47 6.49 -4.27 1.23
C ALA A 47 5.72 -5.57 0.96
N ALA A 48 4.95 -6.05 1.95
CA ALA A 48 4.14 -7.24 1.81
C ALA A 48 3.08 -7.08 0.71
N HIS A 49 2.40 -5.95 0.66
CA HIS A 49 1.41 -5.67 -0.38
C HIS A 49 2.06 -5.46 -1.76
N ALA A 50 3.20 -4.77 -1.83
CA ALA A 50 3.94 -4.60 -3.07
C ALA A 50 4.42 -5.95 -3.64
N SER A 51 4.87 -6.87 -2.78
CA SER A 51 5.29 -8.21 -3.22
C SER A 51 4.12 -9.05 -3.75
N ARG A 52 2.92 -8.86 -3.22
CA ARG A 52 1.71 -9.50 -3.76
C ARG A 52 1.38 -9.05 -5.17
N LEU A 53 1.77 -7.81 -5.52
CA LEU A 53 1.66 -7.25 -6.87
C LEU A 53 2.86 -7.57 -7.77
N GLY A 54 3.84 -8.34 -7.30
CA GLY A 54 5.06 -8.62 -8.06
C GLY A 54 6.06 -7.46 -8.14
N LEU A 55 5.86 -6.39 -7.36
CA LEU A 55 6.71 -5.18 -7.37
C LEU A 55 7.91 -5.26 -6.42
N ALA A 56 7.94 -6.23 -5.53
CA ALA A 56 9.02 -6.47 -4.59
C ALA A 56 9.22 -7.97 -4.35
N GLU A 57 10.46 -8.38 -4.10
CA GLU A 57 10.73 -9.73 -3.64
C GLU A 57 10.28 -9.91 -2.18
N LYS A 58 9.76 -11.09 -1.84
CA LYS A 58 9.27 -11.39 -0.49
C LYS A 58 10.42 -11.35 0.52
N GLY A 59 10.32 -10.43 1.48
CA GLY A 59 11.27 -10.30 2.58
C GLY A 59 12.65 -9.80 2.19
N VAL A 60 12.87 -9.43 0.93
CA VAL A 60 14.12 -8.85 0.43
C VAL A 60 13.85 -7.47 -0.15
N TYR A 61 14.48 -6.46 0.40
CA TYR A 61 14.32 -5.08 -0.07
C TYR A 61 15.51 -4.72 -0.97
N SER A 62 15.29 -4.75 -2.29
CA SER A 62 16.27 -4.27 -3.28
C SER A 62 16.51 -2.75 -3.17
N LYS A 63 15.50 -2.03 -2.65
CA LYS A 63 15.57 -0.60 -2.34
C LYS A 63 15.20 -0.39 -0.89
N THR A 64 15.98 0.43 -0.20
CA THR A 64 15.74 0.80 1.20
C THR A 64 15.73 2.31 1.35
N ARG A 65 15.08 2.76 2.41
CA ARG A 65 15.07 4.15 2.86
C ARG A 65 15.22 4.24 4.37
N ASP A 66 15.68 5.39 4.81
CA ASP A 66 15.70 5.72 6.22
C ASP A 66 14.54 6.67 6.52
N VAL A 67 13.86 6.45 7.64
CA VAL A 67 12.69 7.24 8.06
C VAL A 67 12.77 7.46 9.57
N SER A 68 12.77 8.69 10.00
CA SER A 68 12.77 9.06 11.44
C SER A 68 13.89 8.41 12.27
N GLY A 69 15.04 8.16 11.66
CA GLY A 69 16.17 7.49 12.29
C GLY A 69 16.05 5.96 12.38
N LEU A 70 15.05 5.39 11.74
CA LEU A 70 14.95 3.96 11.47
C LEU A 70 15.58 3.69 10.11
N THR A 71 16.53 2.77 10.04
CA THR A 71 17.33 2.51 8.83
C THR A 71 16.91 1.23 8.13
N GLY A 72 17.15 1.18 6.80
CA GLY A 72 16.96 -0.03 6.02
C GLY A 72 15.51 -0.44 5.80
N LEU A 73 14.55 0.46 5.95
CA LEU A 73 13.14 0.19 5.69
C LEU A 73 12.88 0.02 4.19
N TYR A 74 11.79 -0.64 3.84
CA TYR A 74 11.37 -0.81 2.45
C TYR A 74 11.31 0.54 1.71
N GLY A 75 12.01 0.63 0.57
CA GLY A 75 12.19 1.85 -0.22
C GLY A 75 11.38 1.95 -1.50
N GLY A 76 10.51 0.97 -1.79
CA GLY A 76 9.64 0.97 -2.97
C GLY A 76 8.29 1.65 -2.73
N PRO A 77 7.34 1.50 -3.69
CA PRO A 77 6.02 2.12 -3.62
C PRO A 77 5.21 1.67 -2.41
N ARG A 78 4.44 2.58 -1.84
CA ARG A 78 3.55 2.32 -0.70
C ARG A 78 2.23 1.76 -1.21
N VAL A 79 2.07 0.45 -1.14
CA VAL A 79 0.86 -0.23 -1.60
C VAL A 79 0.01 -0.62 -0.40
N VAL A 80 -1.30 -0.34 -0.48
CA VAL A 80 -2.30 -0.76 0.50
C VAL A 80 -3.43 -1.50 -0.22
N LEU A 81 -3.52 -2.79 0.01
CA LEU A 81 -4.62 -3.62 -0.49
C LEU A 81 -5.58 -3.89 0.66
N LEU A 82 -6.79 -3.29 0.60
CA LEU A 82 -7.81 -3.54 1.63
C LEU A 82 -8.36 -4.97 1.48
N PRO A 83 -8.81 -5.61 2.57
CA PRO A 83 -9.41 -6.94 2.51
C PRO A 83 -10.62 -7.04 1.57
N SER A 84 -11.36 -5.94 1.39
CA SER A 84 -12.46 -5.85 0.42
C SER A 84 -11.99 -5.93 -1.04
N PHE A 85 -10.73 -5.57 -1.33
CA PHE A 85 -10.15 -5.73 -2.66
C PHE A 85 -9.72 -7.18 -2.90
N ALA A 86 -8.87 -7.74 -2.04
CA ALA A 86 -8.34 -9.09 -2.22
C ALA A 86 -7.88 -9.68 -0.88
N LEU A 87 -8.34 -10.87 -0.55
CA LEU A 87 -7.94 -11.61 0.65
C LEU A 87 -6.75 -12.52 0.38
N THR A 88 -6.77 -13.24 -0.73
CA THR A 88 -5.76 -14.24 -1.09
C THR A 88 -4.82 -13.74 -2.20
N GLN A 89 -3.70 -14.43 -2.39
CA GLN A 89 -2.82 -14.17 -3.52
C GLN A 89 -3.52 -14.45 -4.86
N ALA A 90 -4.34 -15.49 -4.92
CA ALA A 90 -5.12 -15.81 -6.11
C ALA A 90 -6.10 -14.70 -6.49
N ASP A 91 -6.70 -14.00 -5.49
CA ASP A 91 -7.57 -12.85 -5.77
C ASP A 91 -6.78 -11.70 -6.41
N VAL A 92 -5.54 -11.46 -5.95
CA VAL A 92 -4.67 -10.43 -6.53
C VAL A 92 -4.32 -10.77 -7.98
N GLU A 93 -3.89 -12.02 -8.23
CA GLU A 93 -3.50 -12.49 -9.56
C GLU A 93 -4.67 -12.45 -10.57
N ALA A 94 -5.90 -12.71 -10.09
CA ALA A 94 -7.10 -12.61 -10.92
C ALA A 94 -7.48 -11.16 -11.27
N LYS A 95 -7.04 -10.17 -10.47
CA LYS A 95 -7.46 -8.78 -10.60
C LYS A 95 -6.39 -7.84 -11.13
N VAL A 96 -5.11 -8.21 -11.04
CA VAL A 96 -3.99 -7.31 -11.38
C VAL A 96 -3.05 -7.97 -12.37
N SER A 97 -2.85 -7.30 -13.51
CA SER A 97 -1.82 -7.66 -14.49
C SER A 97 -0.48 -7.05 -14.07
N SER A 98 0.30 -7.79 -13.29
CA SER A 98 1.56 -7.30 -12.68
C SER A 98 2.56 -6.77 -13.71
N ASP A 99 2.66 -7.39 -14.89
CA ASP A 99 3.62 -7.00 -15.95
C ASP A 99 3.33 -5.61 -16.53
N SER A 100 2.10 -5.12 -16.37
CA SER A 100 1.63 -3.81 -16.88
C SER A 100 1.49 -2.77 -15.76
N LEU A 101 2.00 -3.06 -14.56
CA LEU A 101 1.96 -2.17 -13.41
C LEU A 101 3.33 -1.50 -13.20
N LYS A 102 3.35 -0.18 -13.31
CA LYS A 102 4.56 0.64 -13.13
C LYS A 102 4.32 1.68 -12.05
N LEU A 103 4.91 1.51 -10.89
CA LEU A 103 4.79 2.46 -9.78
C LEU A 103 6.16 3.08 -9.50
N ALA A 104 6.21 4.41 -9.37
CA ALA A 104 7.39 5.10 -8.86
C ALA A 104 7.68 4.71 -7.40
N ASP A 105 8.93 4.79 -6.96
CA ASP A 105 9.34 4.37 -5.60
C ASP A 105 8.61 5.13 -4.49
N ASP A 106 8.24 6.39 -4.74
CA ASP A 106 7.48 7.20 -3.79
C ASP A 106 5.96 7.19 -4.03
N ALA A 107 5.49 6.43 -5.03
CA ALA A 107 4.08 6.33 -5.30
C ALA A 107 3.31 5.67 -4.14
N THR A 108 2.07 6.11 -3.97
CA THR A 108 1.12 5.53 -3.01
C THR A 108 -0.10 5.01 -3.76
N LEU A 109 -0.37 3.71 -3.68
CA LEU A 109 -1.54 3.06 -4.29
C LEU A 109 -2.40 2.41 -3.22
N VAL A 110 -3.68 2.80 -3.16
CA VAL A 110 -4.68 2.20 -2.26
C VAL A 110 -5.80 1.60 -3.09
N LEU A 111 -6.11 0.31 -2.86
CA LEU A 111 -7.19 -0.41 -3.54
C LEU A 111 -8.22 -0.91 -2.51
N GLU A 112 -9.47 -0.49 -2.70
CA GLU A 112 -10.60 -0.79 -1.83
C GLU A 112 -11.83 -1.21 -2.63
N GLY A 113 -12.38 -2.38 -2.36
CA GLY A 113 -13.61 -2.89 -2.97
C GLY A 113 -13.45 -4.09 -3.90
N PRO A 114 -14.50 -4.89 -4.08
CA PRO A 114 -14.38 -6.23 -4.64
C PRO A 114 -14.16 -6.27 -6.17
N HIS A 115 -14.81 -5.39 -6.91
CA HIS A 115 -14.93 -5.45 -8.38
C HIS A 115 -14.02 -4.43 -9.08
N ILE A 116 -12.75 -4.39 -8.68
CA ILE A 116 -11.69 -3.60 -9.32
C ILE A 116 -10.74 -4.55 -10.03
N ARG A 117 -10.41 -4.24 -11.30
CA ARG A 117 -9.42 -4.94 -12.09
C ARG A 117 -8.40 -3.94 -12.65
N ILE A 118 -7.12 -4.25 -12.54
CA ILE A 118 -6.04 -3.43 -13.10
C ILE A 118 -5.41 -4.19 -14.26
N GLU A 119 -5.61 -3.69 -15.46
CA GLU A 119 -5.01 -4.22 -16.69
C GLU A 119 -3.70 -3.51 -17.02
N SER A 120 -3.65 -2.17 -16.88
CA SER A 120 -2.44 -1.39 -17.05
C SER A 120 -2.50 -0.07 -16.25
N LEU A 121 -1.42 0.25 -15.52
CA LEU A 121 -1.30 1.45 -14.71
C LEU A 121 0.15 1.90 -14.62
N SER A 122 0.41 3.15 -14.96
CA SER A 122 1.61 3.91 -14.61
C SER A 122 1.23 4.93 -13.54
N LEU A 123 1.94 4.95 -12.41
CA LEU A 123 1.65 5.85 -11.28
C LEU A 123 2.92 6.52 -10.77
N ASN A 124 2.91 7.84 -10.81
CA ASN A 124 3.88 8.71 -10.15
C ASN A 124 3.13 9.70 -9.25
N GLY A 125 3.10 9.45 -7.94
CA GLY A 125 2.32 10.19 -6.96
C GLY A 125 1.34 9.33 -6.19
N GLY A 126 0.10 9.78 -5.96
CA GLY A 126 -0.89 9.09 -5.15
C GLY A 126 -2.17 8.73 -5.92
N LEU A 127 -2.65 7.50 -5.77
CA LEU A 127 -3.91 7.04 -6.32
C LEU A 127 -4.64 6.15 -5.31
N THR A 128 -5.85 6.56 -4.96
CA THR A 128 -6.79 5.75 -4.18
C THR A 128 -7.97 5.38 -5.07
N ILE A 129 -8.24 4.10 -5.22
CA ILE A 129 -9.38 3.57 -5.98
C ILE A 129 -10.33 2.88 -5.03
N VAL A 130 -11.59 3.31 -5.05
CA VAL A 130 -12.66 2.77 -4.22
C VAL A 130 -13.83 2.33 -5.09
N ASN A 131 -14.22 1.07 -4.95
CA ASN A 131 -15.48 0.57 -5.44
C ASN A 131 -16.22 -0.14 -4.30
N ALA A 132 -17.08 0.58 -3.61
CA ALA A 132 -17.89 0.03 -2.51
C ALA A 132 -19.20 -0.65 -2.98
N ARG A 133 -19.34 -0.86 -4.29
CA ARG A 133 -20.61 -1.32 -4.90
C ARG A 133 -20.50 -2.74 -5.41
N ASP A 134 -21.55 -3.53 -5.16
CA ASP A 134 -21.70 -4.88 -5.71
C ASP A 134 -22.30 -4.88 -7.14
N ASP A 135 -22.96 -3.77 -7.53
CA ASP A 135 -23.61 -3.59 -8.83
C ASP A 135 -22.78 -2.77 -9.82
N ALA A 136 -21.50 -2.60 -9.54
CA ALA A 136 -20.56 -1.88 -10.39
C ALA A 136 -19.23 -2.62 -10.51
N THR A 137 -18.61 -2.53 -11.69
CA THR A 137 -17.25 -2.97 -11.95
C THR A 137 -16.38 -1.80 -12.39
N LEU A 138 -15.11 -1.83 -12.03
CA LEU A 138 -14.11 -0.84 -12.47
C LEU A 138 -12.91 -1.55 -13.08
N VAL A 139 -12.58 -1.19 -14.30
CA VAL A 139 -11.33 -1.59 -14.96
C VAL A 139 -10.42 -0.40 -15.08
N VAL A 140 -9.16 -0.56 -14.67
CA VAL A 140 -8.07 0.41 -14.87
C VAL A 140 -7.28 -0.03 -16.08
N ARG A 141 -7.30 0.78 -17.14
CA ARG A 141 -6.67 0.46 -18.41
C ARG A 141 -6.00 1.70 -18.99
N ASP A 142 -4.74 1.55 -19.44
CA ASP A 142 -3.96 2.64 -20.04
C ASP A 142 -3.96 3.92 -19.21
N ALA A 143 -3.98 3.74 -17.87
CA ALA A 143 -3.93 4.85 -16.94
C ALA A 143 -2.49 5.29 -16.71
N ASP A 144 -2.21 6.59 -16.85
CA ASP A 144 -0.92 7.23 -16.60
C ASP A 144 -1.12 8.42 -15.67
N VAL A 145 -1.13 8.14 -14.37
CA VAL A 145 -1.44 9.10 -13.31
C VAL A 145 -0.17 9.69 -12.75
N ALA A 146 -0.06 11.02 -12.82
CA ALA A 146 1.03 11.79 -12.22
C ALA A 146 0.47 12.97 -11.43
N ASN A 147 0.84 13.06 -10.14
CA ASN A 147 0.40 14.13 -9.23
C ASN A 147 1.38 14.29 -8.06
N ALA A 148 1.11 15.24 -7.16
CA ALA A 148 1.97 15.50 -6.01
C ALA A 148 1.96 14.36 -4.97
N GLY A 149 0.90 13.56 -4.93
CA GLY A 149 0.81 12.37 -4.11
C GLY A 149 0.71 12.66 -2.62
N VAL A 150 1.30 11.74 -1.83
CA VAL A 150 1.35 11.83 -0.38
C VAL A 150 2.80 12.00 0.06
N ALA A 151 3.12 13.12 0.68
CA ALA A 151 4.42 13.40 1.27
C ALA A 151 4.56 12.71 2.63
N PHE A 152 5.69 12.04 2.84
CA PHE A 152 6.07 11.43 4.11
C PHE A 152 7.27 12.19 4.66
N THR A 153 7.07 12.90 5.77
CA THR A 153 8.07 13.80 6.35
C THR A 153 8.39 13.39 7.77
N ASP A 154 9.66 13.21 8.07
CA ASP A 154 10.14 12.94 9.41
C ASP A 154 9.75 14.05 10.38
N ILE A 155 9.43 13.66 11.61
CA ILE A 155 9.15 14.61 12.68
C ILE A 155 10.44 14.84 13.46
N ALA A 156 10.90 16.08 13.53
CA ALA A 156 12.01 16.43 14.37
C ALA A 156 11.69 16.14 15.86
N ASP A 157 12.68 15.71 16.64
CA ASP A 157 12.49 15.33 18.06
C ASP A 157 11.85 16.47 18.88
N ALA A 158 12.18 17.72 18.57
CA ALA A 158 11.60 18.90 19.21
C ALA A 158 10.09 19.06 18.92
N ASP A 159 9.61 18.55 17.78
CA ASP A 159 8.21 18.67 17.35
C ASP A 159 7.38 17.46 17.78
N LEU A 160 8.00 16.36 18.17
CA LEU A 160 7.29 15.16 18.63
C LEU A 160 6.25 15.43 19.73
N PRO A 161 6.56 16.23 20.78
CA PRO A 161 5.60 16.51 21.87
C PRO A 161 4.31 17.18 21.41
N SER A 162 4.37 18.00 20.35
CA SER A 162 3.22 18.73 19.80
C SER A 162 2.47 17.99 18.68
N SER A 163 3.02 16.88 18.18
CA SER A 163 2.43 16.09 17.11
C SER A 163 1.24 15.25 17.59
N LYS A 164 0.44 14.74 16.65
CA LYS A 164 -0.68 13.83 16.95
C LYS A 164 -0.18 12.53 17.60
N PRO A 165 -0.95 11.88 18.48
CA PRO A 165 -0.49 10.68 19.18
C PRO A 165 0.06 9.59 18.25
N PHE A 166 -0.61 9.29 17.14
CA PHE A 166 -0.16 8.27 16.20
C PHE A 166 1.08 8.69 15.41
N GLU A 167 1.26 9.99 15.14
CA GLU A 167 2.46 10.52 14.48
C GLU A 167 3.69 10.38 15.39
N LYS A 168 3.52 10.61 16.70
CA LYS A 168 4.59 10.39 17.70
C LYS A 168 5.08 8.95 17.72
N ILE A 169 4.14 8.01 17.67
CA ILE A 169 4.45 6.59 17.72
C ILE A 169 5.17 6.14 16.44
N ARG A 170 4.77 6.67 15.30
CA ARG A 170 5.29 6.29 14.00
C ARG A 170 6.55 7.08 13.60
N GLY A 171 6.71 8.31 14.09
CA GLY A 171 7.88 9.17 13.90
C GLY A 171 7.83 10.06 12.65
N TYR A 172 6.79 9.98 11.83
CA TYR A 172 6.63 10.79 10.62
C TYR A 172 5.18 11.24 10.40
N LYS A 173 5.02 12.26 9.56
CA LYS A 173 3.73 12.74 9.04
C LYS A 173 3.52 12.21 7.63
N ALA A 174 2.29 11.87 7.30
CA ALA A 174 1.85 11.65 5.93
C ALA A 174 0.83 12.75 5.59
N VAL A 175 1.15 13.54 4.57
CA VAL A 175 0.34 14.68 4.14
C VAL A 175 -0.05 14.46 2.69
N ASP A 176 -1.34 14.49 2.41
CA ASP A 176 -1.84 14.45 1.04
C ASP A 176 -1.61 15.83 0.40
N GLU A 177 -0.72 15.88 -0.59
CA GLU A 177 -0.36 17.10 -1.34
C GLU A 177 -1.06 17.20 -2.69
N GLY A 178 -1.93 16.25 -3.00
CA GLY A 178 -2.71 16.24 -4.23
C GLY A 178 -2.78 14.85 -4.87
N SER A 179 -3.02 13.82 -4.07
CA SER A 179 -3.31 12.48 -4.60
C SER A 179 -4.67 12.45 -5.31
N LEU A 180 -4.80 11.56 -6.30
CA LEU A 180 -6.07 11.31 -6.97
C LEU A 180 -6.88 10.28 -6.19
N ARG A 181 -8.14 10.62 -5.86
CA ARG A 181 -9.12 9.66 -5.36
C ARG A 181 -10.19 9.41 -6.41
N VAL A 182 -10.34 8.17 -6.81
CA VAL A 182 -11.36 7.70 -7.73
C VAL A 182 -12.34 6.83 -6.96
N GLU A 183 -13.61 7.21 -7.00
CA GLU A 183 -14.70 6.47 -6.37
C GLU A 183 -15.77 6.19 -7.42
N VAL A 184 -16.19 4.92 -7.54
CA VAL A 184 -17.22 4.52 -8.51
C VAL A 184 -18.56 5.12 -8.10
N PRO A 185 -19.14 6.04 -8.91
CA PRO A 185 -20.26 6.86 -8.45
C PRO A 185 -21.63 6.18 -8.57
N GLY A 186 -21.74 5.10 -9.31
CA GLY A 186 -23.04 4.44 -9.57
C GLY A 186 -22.89 3.05 -10.17
N PRO A 187 -24.01 2.37 -10.42
CA PRO A 187 -24.02 1.03 -10.99
C PRO A 187 -23.52 1.01 -12.45
N GLY A 188 -23.07 -0.17 -12.88
CA GLY A 188 -22.64 -0.43 -14.25
C GLY A 188 -21.15 -0.69 -14.39
N HIS A 189 -20.67 -0.61 -15.61
CA HIS A 189 -19.27 -0.86 -15.96
C HIS A 189 -18.54 0.46 -16.18
N TRP A 190 -17.44 0.65 -15.44
CA TRP A 190 -16.63 1.85 -15.43
C TRP A 190 -15.20 1.55 -15.87
N VAL A 191 -14.57 2.49 -16.55
CA VAL A 191 -13.17 2.40 -16.95
C VAL A 191 -12.43 3.65 -16.49
N LEU A 192 -11.28 3.46 -15.84
CA LEU A 192 -10.33 4.50 -15.51
C LEU A 192 -9.19 4.47 -16.51
N THR A 193 -8.96 5.58 -17.21
CA THR A 193 -7.96 5.69 -18.28
C THR A 193 -7.17 7.00 -18.18
N GLY A 194 -6.17 7.15 -19.04
CA GLY A 194 -5.44 8.40 -19.22
C GLY A 194 -4.87 8.94 -17.91
N LYS A 195 -5.11 10.20 -17.62
CA LYS A 195 -4.59 10.86 -16.41
C LYS A 195 -5.48 10.68 -15.18
N GLY A 196 -6.39 9.74 -15.21
CA GLY A 196 -7.35 9.48 -14.13
C GLY A 196 -8.79 9.80 -14.53
N ASP A 197 -9.09 9.75 -15.82
CA ASP A 197 -10.44 9.97 -16.36
C ASP A 197 -11.30 8.75 -16.11
N LEU A 198 -12.43 8.93 -15.42
CA LEU A 198 -13.38 7.87 -15.09
C LEU A 198 -14.61 7.97 -16.01
N GLU A 199 -14.82 6.95 -16.80
CA GLU A 199 -15.92 6.89 -17.77
C GLU A 199 -16.82 5.68 -17.55
N LYS A 200 -18.15 5.87 -17.72
CA LYS A 200 -19.12 4.79 -17.73
C LYS A 200 -19.23 4.22 -19.15
N VAL A 201 -18.92 2.94 -19.31
CA VAL A 201 -18.92 2.26 -20.63
C VAL A 201 -20.06 1.26 -20.80
N GLY A 202 -20.80 0.96 -19.74
CA GLY A 202 -21.93 0.03 -19.78
C GLY A 202 -22.87 0.18 -18.57
N ASP A 203 -24.13 -0.23 -18.75
CA ASP A 203 -25.15 -0.13 -17.70
C ASP A 203 -25.21 -1.36 -16.79
N LYS A 204 -24.61 -2.48 -17.21
CA LYS A 204 -24.53 -3.70 -16.40
C LYS A 204 -23.09 -3.93 -15.98
N ALA A 205 -22.92 -4.32 -14.72
CA ALA A 205 -21.64 -4.82 -14.25
C ALA A 205 -21.34 -6.16 -14.95
N GLU A 206 -20.18 -6.25 -15.61
CA GLU A 206 -19.62 -7.52 -16.06
C GLU A 206 -18.83 -8.11 -14.88
N LEU A 207 -19.44 -9.09 -14.21
CA LEU A 207 -18.88 -9.77 -13.02
C LEU A 207 -18.03 -10.98 -13.41
#